data_90c8790a22fc0e281248452ac56fe377
#
_entry.id   90c8790a22fc0e281248452ac56fe377
#
_cell.length_a   1.000
_cell.length_b   1.000
_cell.length_c   1.000
_cell.angle_alpha   90.00
_cell.angle_beta   90.00
_cell.angle_gamma   90.00
#
_symmetry.space_group_name_H-M   'P 1'
#
loop_
_entity.id
_entity.type
_entity.pdbx_description
1 polymer ?
#
loop_
_entity_poly.entity_id
_entity_poly.type
_entity_poly.pdbx_seq_one_letter_code
_entity_poly.pdbx_strand_id
1 'polypeptide(L)'
;MKEQIKQIIADSPEKWRARNLVREYCQARILQFLQEEGAFRSWIFHGGTALRFLHLLPRYSEDLDFALAGPATKLDFAGIIAGVRAAFEAEAYRAKSDINDARPVKSAFIGFPGLLYELGLSPRPAEALSVKIELDSRPPSGGKTETSVFRRFVLLNVLHYDKASFLGGKLHAILARPYVKGRDLYDLFWYLSDRLWPEPNIPFLDSALKQTKWKGPEITLSNWASVVARRLRDIDWKKAVEDVRPFIERPSDLELMTKENVLKLLKSRSPQ
;
A
#
# COMPACT_ATOMS: atom_id res chain seq x y z
N MET A 1 22.18 6.32 -12.03
CA MET A 1 20.99 6.14 -11.19
C MET A 1 20.85 7.15 -10.05
N LYS A 2 21.87 7.44 -9.21
CA LYS A 2 21.81 8.51 -8.19
C LYS A 2 21.50 9.88 -8.83
N GLU A 3 21.99 10.15 -10.03
CA GLU A 3 21.68 11.37 -10.78
C GLU A 3 20.18 11.45 -11.14
N GLN A 4 19.56 10.33 -11.49
CA GLN A 4 18.10 10.29 -11.75
C GLN A 4 17.30 10.65 -10.48
N ILE A 5 17.70 10.14 -9.31
CA ILE A 5 17.05 10.52 -8.05
C ILE A 5 17.24 12.03 -7.79
N LYS A 6 18.44 12.57 -7.99
CA LYS A 6 18.70 14.01 -7.84
C LYS A 6 17.80 14.85 -8.75
N GLN A 7 17.60 14.43 -10.01
CA GLN A 7 16.66 15.09 -10.92
C GLN A 7 15.22 15.04 -10.40
N ILE A 8 14.77 13.88 -9.91
CA ILE A 8 13.40 13.69 -9.38
C ILE A 8 13.12 14.62 -8.19
N ILE A 9 14.12 14.87 -7.34
CA ILE A 9 13.96 15.70 -6.14
C ILE A 9 14.35 17.17 -6.34
N ALA A 10 14.95 17.53 -7.47
CA ALA A 10 15.45 18.90 -7.73
C ALA A 10 14.36 19.97 -7.57
N ASP A 11 13.14 19.66 -8.05
CA ASP A 11 12.00 20.59 -8.00
C ASP A 11 11.16 20.42 -6.71
N SER A 12 11.67 19.69 -5.71
CA SER A 12 10.94 19.46 -4.48
C SER A 12 11.52 20.33 -3.35
N PRO A 13 10.91 21.49 -3.04
CA PRO A 13 11.46 22.45 -2.07
C PRO A 13 11.43 21.91 -0.64
N GLU A 14 10.57 20.95 -0.35
CA GLU A 14 10.33 20.42 0.98
C GLU A 14 11.04 19.08 1.19
N LYS A 15 11.91 18.99 2.20
CA LYS A 15 12.67 17.78 2.50
C LYS A 15 11.80 16.54 2.73
N TRP A 16 10.63 16.68 3.36
CA TRP A 16 9.72 15.55 3.58
C TRP A 16 9.18 14.99 2.27
N ARG A 17 8.84 15.87 1.31
CA ARG A 17 8.37 15.49 -0.02
C ARG A 17 9.48 14.81 -0.81
N ALA A 18 10.68 15.40 -0.82
CA ALA A 18 11.85 14.81 -1.45
C ALA A 18 12.15 13.39 -0.90
N ARG A 19 12.07 13.19 0.42
CA ARG A 19 12.26 11.86 1.05
C ARG A 19 11.20 10.85 0.59
N ASN A 20 9.95 11.26 0.47
CA ASN A 20 8.89 10.40 -0.04
C ASN A 20 9.10 10.05 -1.52
N LEU A 21 9.54 10.99 -2.35
CA LEU A 21 9.87 10.74 -3.76
C LEU A 21 11.05 9.76 -3.91
N VAL A 22 12.10 9.89 -3.07
CA VAL A 22 13.20 8.92 -3.04
C VAL A 22 12.70 7.53 -2.65
N ARG A 23 11.83 7.43 -1.62
CA ARG A 23 11.23 6.15 -1.23
C ARG A 23 10.43 5.54 -2.38
N GLU A 24 9.61 6.33 -3.04
CA GLU A 24 8.78 5.89 -4.15
C GLU A 24 9.63 5.42 -5.36
N TYR A 25 10.74 6.10 -5.63
CA TYR A 25 11.72 5.63 -6.63
C TYR A 25 12.32 4.28 -6.22
N CYS A 26 12.76 4.12 -4.96
CA CYS A 26 13.27 2.85 -4.45
C CYS A 26 12.21 1.74 -4.53
N GLN A 27 10.96 2.04 -4.22
CA GLN A 27 9.83 1.10 -4.35
C GLN A 27 9.65 0.64 -5.80
N ALA A 28 9.68 1.56 -6.77
CA ALA A 28 9.56 1.23 -8.18
C ALA A 28 10.72 0.33 -8.65
N ARG A 29 11.95 0.60 -8.17
CA ARG A 29 13.12 -0.24 -8.49
C ARG A 29 13.05 -1.61 -7.83
N ILE A 30 12.57 -1.70 -6.58
CA ILE A 30 12.32 -3.00 -5.92
C ILE A 30 11.28 -3.80 -6.72
N LEU A 31 10.18 -3.18 -7.14
CA LEU A 31 9.18 -3.83 -7.98
C LEU A 31 9.76 -4.33 -9.31
N GLN A 32 10.66 -3.56 -9.92
CA GLN A 32 11.36 -4.00 -11.15
C GLN A 32 12.20 -5.25 -10.89
N PHE A 33 13.00 -5.27 -9.84
CA PHE A 33 13.82 -6.44 -9.52
C PHE A 33 12.98 -7.65 -9.10
N LEU A 34 11.87 -7.44 -8.36
CA LEU A 34 10.89 -8.49 -8.09
C LEU A 34 10.28 -9.05 -9.37
N GLN A 35 10.03 -8.21 -10.38
CA GLN A 35 9.56 -8.64 -11.70
C GLN A 35 10.62 -9.48 -12.40
N GLU A 36 11.87 -9.07 -12.38
CA GLU A 36 13.00 -9.80 -12.99
C GLU A 36 13.23 -11.17 -12.33
N GLU A 37 13.06 -11.25 -11.01
CA GLU A 37 13.04 -12.50 -10.23
C GLU A 37 11.76 -13.35 -10.46
N GLY A 38 10.80 -12.86 -11.25
CA GLY A 38 9.58 -13.59 -11.59
C GLY A 38 8.53 -13.62 -10.47
N ALA A 39 8.63 -12.77 -9.46
CA ALA A 39 7.71 -12.72 -8.32
C ALA A 39 6.25 -12.56 -8.76
N PHE A 40 5.97 -11.72 -9.74
CA PHE A 40 4.60 -11.46 -10.23
C PHE A 40 3.93 -12.61 -10.99
N ARG A 41 4.57 -13.77 -11.09
CA ARG A 41 3.88 -15.01 -11.50
C ARG A 41 2.91 -15.50 -10.41
N SER A 42 3.15 -15.11 -9.15
CA SER A 42 2.36 -15.57 -8.00
C SER A 42 2.20 -14.52 -6.89
N TRP A 43 2.89 -13.39 -6.92
CA TRP A 43 2.73 -12.33 -5.92
C TRP A 43 1.74 -11.29 -6.42
N ILE A 44 0.63 -11.16 -5.72
CA ILE A 44 -0.44 -10.21 -6.02
C ILE A 44 -0.15 -8.91 -5.30
N PHE A 45 0.20 -7.87 -6.03
CA PHE A 45 0.49 -6.55 -5.49
C PHE A 45 -0.79 -5.87 -4.99
N HIS A 46 -0.77 -5.37 -3.75
CA HIS A 46 -1.91 -4.69 -3.16
C HIS A 46 -1.48 -3.58 -2.19
N GLY A 47 -2.40 -3.11 -1.34
CA GLY A 47 -2.10 -2.09 -0.34
C GLY A 47 -2.05 -0.66 -0.89
N GLY A 48 -1.50 0.24 -0.08
CA GLY A 48 -1.48 1.69 -0.39
C GLY A 48 -0.57 2.04 -1.55
N THR A 49 0.58 1.37 -1.68
CA THR A 49 1.52 1.63 -2.77
C THR A 49 0.97 1.13 -4.11
N ALA A 50 0.25 0.00 -4.11
CA ALA A 50 -0.42 -0.48 -5.31
C ALA A 50 -1.50 0.51 -5.78
N LEU A 51 -2.35 1.03 -4.88
CA LEU A 51 -3.32 2.07 -5.22
C LEU A 51 -2.64 3.33 -5.79
N ARG A 52 -1.51 3.73 -5.21
CA ARG A 52 -0.75 4.89 -5.70
C ARG A 52 -0.17 4.66 -7.10
N PHE A 53 0.42 3.52 -7.35
CA PHE A 53 1.12 3.24 -8.61
C PHE A 53 0.15 2.94 -9.76
N LEU A 54 -0.89 2.15 -9.48
CA LEU A 54 -1.86 1.69 -10.48
C LEU A 54 -2.98 2.70 -10.71
N HIS A 55 -3.40 3.42 -9.65
CA HIS A 55 -4.61 4.23 -9.70
C HIS A 55 -4.40 5.69 -9.29
N LEU A 56 -3.14 6.12 -9.14
CA LEU A 56 -2.75 7.51 -8.86
C LEU A 56 -3.34 8.06 -7.55
N LEU A 57 -3.43 7.22 -6.51
CA LEU A 57 -3.82 7.66 -5.17
C LEU A 57 -2.92 8.83 -4.73
N PRO A 58 -3.47 10.04 -4.42
CA PRO A 58 -2.67 11.25 -4.21
C PRO A 58 -2.12 11.34 -2.77
N ARG A 59 -1.59 10.23 -2.27
CA ARG A 59 -0.80 10.17 -1.04
C ARG A 59 0.36 9.19 -1.18
N TYR A 60 1.45 9.49 -0.49
CA TYR A 60 2.60 8.60 -0.39
C TYR A 60 2.29 7.35 0.43
N SER A 61 3.02 6.28 0.16
CA SER A 61 2.96 5.03 0.89
C SER A 61 4.38 4.52 1.18
N GLU A 62 4.53 3.70 2.23
CA GLU A 62 5.87 3.33 2.71
C GLU A 62 6.22 1.88 2.37
N ASP A 63 5.23 0.98 2.41
CA ASP A 63 5.41 -0.46 2.33
C ASP A 63 5.02 -1.00 0.95
N LEU A 64 5.54 -2.17 0.61
CA LEU A 64 5.14 -2.97 -0.55
C LEU A 64 4.43 -4.22 -0.03
N ASP A 65 3.12 -4.28 -0.23
CA ASP A 65 2.27 -5.35 0.27
C ASP A 65 1.90 -6.33 -0.85
N PHE A 66 2.06 -7.61 -0.57
CA PHE A 66 1.73 -8.69 -1.52
C PHE A 66 0.92 -9.78 -0.84
N ALA A 67 0.09 -10.46 -1.65
CA ALA A 67 -0.59 -11.69 -1.32
C ALA A 67 -0.10 -12.80 -2.25
N LEU A 68 0.02 -14.03 -1.75
CA LEU A 68 0.46 -15.16 -2.56
C LEU A 68 -0.72 -15.77 -3.31
N ALA A 69 -0.60 -15.88 -4.64
CA ALA A 69 -1.50 -16.67 -5.45
C ALA A 69 -1.03 -18.13 -5.50
N GLY A 70 -1.85 -19.05 -5.04
CA GLY A 70 -1.55 -20.48 -5.06
C GLY A 70 -0.80 -21.00 -3.83
N PRO A 71 -0.29 -22.23 -3.89
CA PRO A 71 0.28 -22.91 -2.74
C PRO A 71 1.65 -22.34 -2.33
N ALA A 72 1.85 -22.17 -1.04
CA ALA A 72 3.10 -21.65 -0.45
C ALA A 72 4.29 -22.61 -0.58
N THR A 73 4.09 -23.86 -1.01
CA THR A 73 5.13 -24.91 -1.07
C THR A 73 6.26 -24.64 -2.07
N LYS A 74 6.07 -23.71 -3.01
CA LYS A 74 7.07 -23.31 -4.02
C LYS A 74 7.62 -21.90 -3.80
N LEU A 75 7.33 -21.30 -2.63
CA LEU A 75 7.71 -19.92 -2.34
C LEU A 75 9.16 -19.88 -1.82
N ASP A 76 10.05 -19.28 -2.59
CA ASP A 76 11.39 -18.87 -2.14
C ASP A 76 11.42 -17.36 -1.85
N PHE A 77 10.83 -16.95 -0.74
CA PHE A 77 10.79 -15.55 -0.35
C PHE A 77 12.20 -14.99 -0.08
N ALA A 78 13.02 -15.75 0.66
CA ALA A 78 14.37 -15.31 1.02
C ALA A 78 15.29 -15.18 -0.19
N GLY A 79 15.25 -16.14 -1.12
CA GLY A 79 16.04 -16.10 -2.35
C GLY A 79 15.66 -14.92 -3.24
N ILE A 80 14.37 -14.66 -3.43
CA ILE A 80 13.87 -13.49 -4.19
C ILE A 80 14.38 -12.18 -3.56
N ILE A 81 14.25 -12.02 -2.23
CA ILE A 81 14.74 -10.80 -1.54
C ILE A 81 16.26 -10.67 -1.64
N ALA A 82 17.01 -11.77 -1.58
CA ALA A 82 18.46 -11.77 -1.79
C ALA A 82 18.82 -11.32 -3.21
N GLY A 83 18.10 -11.79 -4.23
CA GLY A 83 18.24 -11.35 -5.62
C GLY A 83 18.00 -9.85 -5.79
N VAL A 84 16.92 -9.33 -5.20
CA VAL A 84 16.62 -7.88 -5.20
C VAL A 84 17.77 -7.08 -4.57
N ARG A 85 18.31 -7.52 -3.42
CA ARG A 85 19.46 -6.87 -2.79
C ARG A 85 20.69 -6.89 -3.70
N ALA A 86 21.03 -8.05 -4.26
CA ALA A 86 22.19 -8.22 -5.14
C ALA A 86 22.08 -7.32 -6.38
N ALA A 87 20.88 -7.16 -6.95
CA ALA A 87 20.65 -6.27 -8.08
C ALA A 87 20.94 -4.80 -7.73
N PHE A 88 20.55 -4.32 -6.54
CA PHE A 88 20.94 -2.99 -6.08
C PHE A 88 22.44 -2.84 -5.84
N GLU A 89 23.09 -3.87 -5.29
CA GLU A 89 24.55 -3.86 -5.06
C GLU A 89 25.31 -3.81 -6.40
N ALA A 90 24.84 -4.53 -7.45
CA ALA A 90 25.41 -4.47 -8.79
C ALA A 90 25.30 -3.05 -9.42
N GLU A 91 24.31 -2.27 -9.02
CA GLU A 91 24.15 -0.87 -9.42
C GLU A 91 24.86 0.13 -8.47
N ALA A 92 25.81 -0.35 -7.68
CA ALA A 92 26.60 0.42 -6.73
C ALA A 92 25.79 1.13 -5.62
N TYR A 93 24.62 0.58 -5.24
CA TYR A 93 23.95 0.98 -4.01
C TYR A 93 24.51 0.18 -2.83
N ARG A 94 24.61 0.84 -1.69
CA ARG A 94 24.77 0.13 -0.42
C ARG A 94 23.40 -0.39 -0.02
N ALA A 95 23.10 -1.65 -0.33
CA ALA A 95 21.84 -2.28 0.04
C ALA A 95 22.03 -3.28 1.18
N LYS A 96 21.08 -3.30 2.12
CA LYS A 96 20.98 -4.30 3.18
C LYS A 96 19.60 -4.91 3.17
N SER A 97 19.48 -6.19 3.52
CA SER A 97 18.20 -6.85 3.72
C SER A 97 18.12 -7.44 5.12
N ASP A 98 16.94 -7.33 5.74
CA ASP A 98 16.57 -8.02 6.97
C ASP A 98 15.29 -8.80 6.69
N ILE A 99 15.29 -10.11 6.92
CA ILE A 99 14.25 -11.03 6.46
C ILE A 99 13.66 -11.78 7.64
N ASN A 100 12.33 -11.81 7.71
CA ASN A 100 11.56 -12.65 8.62
C ASN A 100 10.53 -13.45 7.82
N ASP A 101 10.81 -14.72 7.56
CA ASP A 101 9.97 -15.62 6.77
C ASP A 101 9.32 -16.75 7.59
N ALA A 102 9.50 -16.75 8.91
CA ALA A 102 8.96 -17.77 9.80
C ALA A 102 7.43 -17.69 10.01
N ARG A 103 6.81 -16.56 9.71
CA ARG A 103 5.38 -16.31 9.92
C ARG A 103 4.58 -16.46 8.62
N PRO A 104 3.24 -16.68 8.70
CA PRO A 104 2.39 -16.67 7.51
C PRO A 104 2.49 -15.37 6.71
N VAL A 105 2.56 -14.22 7.37
CA VAL A 105 2.93 -12.96 6.73
C VAL A 105 4.44 -12.84 6.85
N LYS A 106 5.13 -13.12 5.72
CA LYS A 106 6.57 -12.96 5.60
C LYS A 106 6.89 -11.48 5.42
N SER A 107 8.02 -11.04 5.94
CA SER A 107 8.45 -9.64 5.80
C SER A 107 9.94 -9.52 5.53
N ALA A 108 10.30 -8.50 4.79
CA ALA A 108 11.68 -8.10 4.61
C ALA A 108 11.80 -6.58 4.60
N PHE A 109 12.94 -6.07 5.01
CA PHE A 109 13.32 -4.67 4.80
C PHE A 109 14.46 -4.61 3.81
N ILE A 110 14.34 -3.77 2.78
CA ILE A 110 15.46 -3.37 1.94
C ILE A 110 15.86 -1.97 2.38
N GLY A 111 17.04 -1.87 2.99
CA GLY A 111 17.59 -0.63 3.54
C GLY A 111 18.72 -0.08 2.67
N PHE A 112 18.79 1.23 2.54
CA PHE A 112 19.79 1.99 1.78
C PHE A 112 20.55 2.94 2.71
N PRO A 113 21.55 2.43 3.49
CA PRO A 113 22.36 3.26 4.39
C PRO A 113 23.13 4.33 3.61
N GLY A 114 23.10 5.56 4.11
CA GLY A 114 23.81 6.69 3.54
C GLY A 114 23.15 7.34 2.33
N LEU A 115 22.13 6.74 1.72
CA LEU A 115 21.45 7.29 0.53
C LEU A 115 20.89 8.69 0.80
N LEU A 116 20.18 8.88 1.92
CA LEU A 116 19.62 10.18 2.28
C LEU A 116 20.70 11.25 2.55
N TYR A 117 21.84 10.86 3.13
CA TYR A 117 22.98 11.76 3.34
C TYR A 117 23.60 12.19 2.01
N GLU A 118 23.85 11.25 1.10
CA GLU A 118 24.42 11.51 -0.23
C GLU A 118 23.51 12.43 -1.10
N LEU A 119 22.21 12.41 -0.82
CA LEU A 119 21.20 13.26 -1.49
C LEU A 119 20.99 14.61 -0.77
N GLY A 120 21.69 14.88 0.33
CA GLY A 120 21.50 16.11 1.12
C GLY A 120 20.19 16.17 1.92
N LEU A 121 19.46 15.05 2.01
CA LEU A 121 18.17 14.95 2.69
C LEU A 121 18.27 14.58 4.18
N SER A 122 19.46 14.19 4.65
CA SER A 122 19.75 13.93 6.06
C SER A 122 21.14 14.43 6.43
N PRO A 123 21.32 14.99 7.64
CA PRO A 123 22.63 15.30 8.17
C PRO A 123 23.38 14.07 8.73
N ARG A 124 22.71 12.90 8.80
CA ARG A 124 23.23 11.68 9.44
C ARG A 124 23.72 10.69 8.39
N PRO A 125 25.04 10.43 8.28
CA PRO A 125 25.59 9.48 7.30
C PRO A 125 25.08 8.04 7.48
N ALA A 126 24.73 7.65 8.71
CA ALA A 126 24.25 6.30 9.04
C ALA A 126 22.73 6.11 8.83
N GLU A 127 21.98 7.19 8.59
CA GLU A 127 20.53 7.08 8.39
C GLU A 127 20.22 6.29 7.12
N ALA A 128 19.43 5.24 7.26
CA ALA A 128 18.99 4.41 6.15
C ALA A 128 17.56 4.76 5.74
N LEU A 129 17.33 4.90 4.44
CA LEU A 129 15.99 4.78 3.88
C LEU A 129 15.67 3.30 3.80
N SER A 130 14.54 2.87 4.35
CA SER A 130 14.11 1.48 4.28
C SER A 130 12.74 1.38 3.63
N VAL A 131 12.56 0.33 2.82
CA VAL A 131 11.28 -0.09 2.24
C VAL A 131 10.95 -1.45 2.80
N LYS A 132 9.77 -1.58 3.40
CA LYS A 132 9.26 -2.86 3.90
C LYS A 132 8.55 -3.60 2.77
N ILE A 133 8.79 -4.88 2.67
CA ILE A 133 8.11 -5.82 1.76
C ILE A 133 7.37 -6.82 2.64
N GLU A 134 6.06 -6.94 2.47
CA GLU A 134 5.24 -7.94 3.16
C GLU A 134 4.57 -8.86 2.15
N LEU A 135 4.61 -10.16 2.42
CA LEU A 135 3.93 -11.17 1.60
C LEU A 135 3.07 -12.06 2.50
N ASP A 136 1.76 -11.92 2.37
CA ASP A 136 0.82 -12.84 3.01
C ASP A 136 0.77 -14.16 2.23
N SER A 137 1.27 -15.23 2.85
CA SER A 137 1.28 -16.57 2.26
C SER A 137 -0.04 -17.34 2.44
N ARG A 138 -1.01 -16.76 3.16
CA ARG A 138 -2.35 -17.32 3.41
C ARG A 138 -3.43 -16.25 3.24
N PRO A 139 -3.49 -15.59 2.07
CA PRO A 139 -4.44 -14.50 1.88
C PRO A 139 -5.88 -15.00 1.96
N PRO A 140 -6.83 -14.10 2.24
CA PRO A 140 -8.25 -14.40 2.16
C PRO A 140 -8.63 -14.91 0.76
N SER A 141 -9.56 -15.85 0.70
CA SER A 141 -10.08 -16.36 -0.58
C SER A 141 -11.06 -15.38 -1.24
N GLY A 142 -11.30 -15.56 -2.53
CA GLY A 142 -12.29 -14.79 -3.30
C GLY A 142 -11.77 -13.46 -3.86
N GLY A 143 -10.51 -13.09 -3.64
CA GLY A 143 -9.88 -11.96 -4.31
C GLY A 143 -9.76 -12.19 -5.81
N LYS A 144 -10.16 -11.20 -6.62
CA LYS A 144 -10.00 -11.22 -8.07
C LYS A 144 -8.73 -10.48 -8.45
N THR A 145 -8.02 -11.00 -9.44
CA THR A 145 -6.73 -10.46 -9.87
C THR A 145 -6.75 -10.01 -11.33
N GLU A 146 -5.93 -9.02 -11.62
CA GLU A 146 -5.68 -8.46 -12.93
C GLU A 146 -4.17 -8.31 -13.13
N THR A 147 -3.73 -8.19 -14.38
CA THR A 147 -2.36 -7.84 -14.72
C THR A 147 -2.34 -6.51 -15.45
N SER A 148 -1.50 -5.58 -15.01
CA SER A 148 -1.39 -4.26 -15.63
C SER A 148 0.05 -3.92 -15.97
N VAL A 149 0.22 -3.29 -17.14
CA VAL A 149 1.49 -2.67 -17.56
C VAL A 149 1.38 -1.16 -17.35
N PHE A 150 2.29 -0.60 -16.59
CA PHE A 150 2.34 0.84 -16.33
C PHE A 150 3.78 1.32 -16.13
N ARG A 151 3.98 2.63 -16.23
CA ARG A 151 5.27 3.27 -15.97
C ARG A 151 5.22 4.12 -14.70
N ARG A 152 6.07 3.75 -13.72
CA ARG A 152 6.37 4.58 -12.53
C ARG A 152 7.89 4.60 -12.36
N PHE A 153 8.56 5.60 -12.90
CA PHE A 153 10.03 5.68 -13.09
C PHE A 153 10.57 4.57 -14.01
N VAL A 154 10.11 3.34 -13.88
CA VAL A 154 10.44 2.16 -14.68
C VAL A 154 9.17 1.54 -15.26
N LEU A 155 9.31 0.69 -16.29
CA LEU A 155 8.19 -0.07 -16.84
C LEU A 155 7.95 -1.31 -16.00
N LEU A 156 6.71 -1.49 -15.56
CA LEU A 156 6.29 -2.58 -14.67
C LEU A 156 5.11 -3.33 -15.29
N ASN A 157 5.15 -4.65 -15.17
CA ASN A 157 4.06 -5.56 -15.50
C ASN A 157 3.75 -6.38 -14.24
N VAL A 158 2.68 -6.07 -13.54
CA VAL A 158 2.41 -6.62 -12.21
C VAL A 158 1.06 -7.31 -12.14
N LEU A 159 1.02 -8.44 -11.43
CA LEU A 159 -0.21 -9.07 -10.97
C LEU A 159 -0.70 -8.31 -9.74
N HIS A 160 -1.97 -7.88 -9.72
CA HIS A 160 -2.55 -7.13 -8.61
C HIS A 160 -4.02 -7.50 -8.39
N TYR A 161 -4.60 -7.08 -7.25
CA TYR A 161 -6.04 -7.21 -7.07
C TYR A 161 -6.80 -6.23 -7.97
N ASP A 162 -8.03 -6.62 -8.38
CA ASP A 162 -8.97 -5.73 -9.04
C ASP A 162 -9.47 -4.62 -8.07
N LYS A 163 -10.09 -3.59 -8.62
CA LYS A 163 -10.59 -2.45 -7.83
C LYS A 163 -11.57 -2.86 -6.72
N ALA A 164 -12.44 -3.83 -6.98
CA ALA A 164 -13.42 -4.31 -6.01
C ALA A 164 -12.73 -5.03 -4.83
N SER A 165 -11.69 -5.83 -5.11
CA SER A 165 -10.90 -6.51 -4.08
C SER A 165 -10.01 -5.53 -3.31
N PHE A 166 -9.46 -4.48 -3.95
CA PHE A 166 -8.78 -3.40 -3.23
C PHE A 166 -9.70 -2.76 -2.18
N LEU A 167 -10.95 -2.42 -2.57
CA LEU A 167 -11.92 -1.87 -1.61
C LEU A 167 -12.24 -2.88 -0.51
N GLY A 168 -12.47 -4.15 -0.84
CA GLY A 168 -12.69 -5.22 0.15
C GLY A 168 -11.58 -5.28 1.19
N GLY A 169 -10.30 -5.23 0.77
CA GLY A 169 -9.15 -5.20 1.67
C GLY A 169 -9.09 -3.95 2.55
N LYS A 170 -9.46 -2.78 2.02
CA LYS A 170 -9.53 -1.53 2.80
C LYS A 170 -10.67 -1.55 3.82
N LEU A 171 -11.83 -2.07 3.44
CA LEU A 171 -12.95 -2.24 4.38
C LEU A 171 -12.60 -3.22 5.48
N HIS A 172 -11.94 -4.35 5.17
CA HIS A 172 -11.42 -5.26 6.18
C HIS A 172 -10.50 -4.54 7.17
N ALA A 173 -9.54 -3.74 6.70
CA ALA A 173 -8.63 -3.01 7.57
C ALA A 173 -9.36 -2.02 8.50
N ILE A 174 -10.39 -1.33 8.02
CA ILE A 174 -11.23 -0.39 8.80
C ILE A 174 -12.07 -1.12 9.85
N LEU A 175 -12.63 -2.26 9.50
CA LEU A 175 -13.57 -3.01 10.35
C LEU A 175 -12.84 -3.86 11.40
N ALA A 176 -11.79 -4.58 11.01
CA ALA A 176 -11.14 -5.57 11.84
C ALA A 176 -10.07 -5.01 12.80
N ARG A 177 -9.45 -3.88 12.48
CA ARG A 177 -8.42 -3.30 13.35
C ARG A 177 -9.03 -2.71 14.63
N PRO A 178 -8.32 -2.75 15.77
CA PRO A 178 -8.76 -2.10 17.00
C PRO A 178 -8.99 -0.59 16.82
N TYR A 179 -8.18 0.06 16.00
CA TYR A 179 -8.29 1.47 15.66
C TYR A 179 -8.18 1.68 14.14
N VAL A 180 -8.87 2.69 13.63
CA VAL A 180 -8.82 3.05 12.21
C VAL A 180 -7.58 3.91 11.97
N LYS A 181 -6.72 3.49 11.04
CA LYS A 181 -5.57 4.30 10.60
C LYS A 181 -6.05 5.41 9.67
N GLY A 182 -5.49 6.60 9.82
CA GLY A 182 -5.81 7.75 8.96
C GLY A 182 -5.60 7.47 7.48
N ARG A 183 -4.57 6.69 7.14
CA ARG A 183 -4.30 6.26 5.75
C ARG A 183 -5.42 5.39 5.18
N ASP A 184 -5.99 4.46 5.95
CA ASP A 184 -7.10 3.62 5.46
C ASP A 184 -8.38 4.45 5.29
N LEU A 185 -8.59 5.45 6.16
CA LEU A 185 -9.70 6.38 6.04
C LEU A 185 -9.58 7.28 4.81
N TYR A 186 -8.38 7.81 4.54
CA TYR A 186 -8.13 8.62 3.34
C TYR A 186 -8.32 7.79 2.07
N ASP A 187 -7.82 6.55 2.04
CA ASP A 187 -8.01 5.65 0.90
C ASP A 187 -9.50 5.38 0.65
N LEU A 188 -10.28 5.18 1.71
CA LEU A 188 -11.74 5.04 1.60
C LEU A 188 -12.38 6.31 1.06
N PHE A 189 -12.04 7.48 1.61
CA PHE A 189 -12.55 8.77 1.15
C PHE A 189 -12.27 8.97 -0.35
N TRP A 190 -11.01 8.77 -0.76
CA TRP A 190 -10.60 8.89 -2.15
C TRP A 190 -11.36 7.90 -3.05
N TYR A 191 -11.49 6.64 -2.63
CA TYR A 191 -12.21 5.62 -3.38
C TYR A 191 -13.68 6.01 -3.57
N LEU A 192 -14.34 6.47 -2.53
CA LEU A 192 -15.77 6.83 -2.57
C LEU A 192 -16.02 8.12 -3.37
N SER A 193 -15.02 8.98 -3.53
CA SER A 193 -15.14 10.24 -4.26
C SER A 193 -15.31 10.04 -5.77
N ASP A 194 -14.95 8.89 -6.30
CA ASP A 194 -15.18 8.52 -7.70
C ASP A 194 -16.32 7.49 -7.79
N ARG A 195 -17.44 7.91 -8.37
CA ARG A 195 -18.61 7.05 -8.55
C ARG A 195 -18.42 5.91 -9.54
N LEU A 196 -17.39 5.97 -10.39
CA LEU A 196 -17.07 4.92 -11.36
C LEU A 196 -16.34 3.72 -10.72
N TRP A 197 -15.90 3.86 -9.48
CA TRP A 197 -15.30 2.74 -8.78
C TRP A 197 -16.36 1.72 -8.35
N PRO A 198 -16.07 0.40 -8.50
CA PRO A 198 -17.05 -0.65 -8.23
C PRO A 198 -17.35 -0.78 -6.73
N GLU A 199 -18.44 -1.48 -6.43
CA GLU A 199 -18.75 -1.96 -5.09
C GLU A 199 -17.69 -2.95 -4.59
N PRO A 200 -17.56 -3.16 -3.26
CA PRO A 200 -16.54 -4.05 -2.71
C PRO A 200 -16.75 -5.51 -3.11
N ASN A 201 -15.66 -6.24 -3.28
CA ASN A 201 -15.70 -7.70 -3.42
C ASN A 201 -16.11 -8.32 -2.06
N ILE A 202 -17.41 -8.58 -1.90
CA ILE A 202 -17.98 -9.10 -0.65
C ILE A 202 -17.45 -10.50 -0.31
N PRO A 203 -17.34 -11.48 -1.24
CA PRO A 203 -16.73 -12.77 -0.93
C PRO A 203 -15.32 -12.67 -0.35
N PHE A 204 -14.49 -11.79 -0.91
CA PHE A 204 -13.13 -11.53 -0.41
C PHE A 204 -13.15 -10.88 0.99
N LEU A 205 -13.98 -9.84 1.18
CA LEU A 205 -14.14 -9.17 2.46
C LEU A 205 -14.64 -10.13 3.55
N ASP A 206 -15.64 -10.96 3.27
CA ASP A 206 -16.17 -11.94 4.20
C ASP A 206 -15.10 -12.96 4.62
N SER A 207 -14.33 -13.49 3.64
CA SER A 207 -13.21 -14.38 3.93
C SER A 207 -12.17 -13.72 4.84
N ALA A 208 -11.81 -12.46 4.60
CA ALA A 208 -10.86 -11.71 5.43
C ALA A 208 -11.40 -11.47 6.86
N LEU A 209 -12.66 -11.12 6.98
CA LEU A 209 -13.32 -10.91 8.27
C LEU A 209 -13.41 -12.21 9.09
N LYS A 210 -13.68 -13.35 8.46
CA LYS A 210 -13.66 -14.67 9.10
C LYS A 210 -12.27 -15.03 9.62
N GLN A 211 -11.21 -14.78 8.84
CA GLN A 211 -9.83 -15.03 9.29
C GLN A 211 -9.47 -14.20 10.53
N THR A 212 -9.97 -12.98 10.63
CA THR A 212 -9.73 -12.08 11.78
C THR A 212 -10.75 -12.20 12.90
N LYS A 213 -11.64 -13.23 12.84
CA LYS A 213 -12.66 -13.52 13.86
C LYS A 213 -13.59 -12.34 14.12
N TRP A 214 -14.03 -11.69 13.04
CA TRP A 214 -14.99 -10.58 13.10
C TRP A 214 -16.23 -10.94 13.91
N LYS A 215 -16.66 -10.04 14.80
CA LYS A 215 -17.81 -10.20 15.70
C LYS A 215 -19.00 -9.33 15.33
N GLY A 216 -18.87 -8.53 14.28
CA GLY A 216 -19.96 -7.69 13.79
C GLY A 216 -20.95 -8.45 12.90
N PRO A 217 -21.91 -7.74 12.30
CA PRO A 217 -22.90 -8.34 11.42
C PRO A 217 -22.27 -8.92 10.15
N GLU A 218 -22.98 -9.84 9.50
CA GLU A 218 -22.65 -10.27 8.15
C GLU A 218 -22.66 -9.08 7.19
N ILE A 219 -21.66 -9.01 6.32
CA ILE A 219 -21.52 -7.92 5.34
C ILE A 219 -22.07 -8.35 3.99
N THR A 220 -22.94 -7.53 3.44
CA THR A 220 -23.57 -7.73 2.14
C THR A 220 -23.41 -6.46 1.27
N LEU A 221 -23.74 -6.57 -0.01
CA LEU A 221 -23.77 -5.40 -0.91
C LEU A 221 -24.79 -4.34 -0.44
N SER A 222 -25.85 -4.74 0.25
CA SER A 222 -26.88 -3.82 0.72
C SER A 222 -26.54 -3.11 2.04
N ASN A 223 -25.60 -3.65 2.84
CA ASN A 223 -25.35 -3.11 4.19
C ASN A 223 -23.92 -2.66 4.46
N TRP A 224 -22.92 -2.98 3.62
CA TRP A 224 -21.52 -2.68 3.88
C TRP A 224 -21.28 -1.21 4.22
N ALA A 225 -21.89 -0.30 3.44
CA ALA A 225 -21.71 1.14 3.63
C ALA A 225 -22.25 1.61 5.01
N SER A 226 -23.41 1.08 5.42
CA SER A 226 -24.02 1.41 6.72
C SER A 226 -23.22 0.85 7.89
N VAL A 227 -22.64 -0.35 7.75
CA VAL A 227 -21.77 -0.96 8.78
C VAL A 227 -20.47 -0.17 8.92
N VAL A 228 -19.84 0.21 7.81
CA VAL A 228 -18.64 1.08 7.82
C VAL A 228 -18.98 2.44 8.40
N ALA A 229 -20.09 3.08 8.01
CA ALA A 229 -20.52 4.36 8.57
C ALA A 229 -20.69 4.29 10.08
N ARG A 230 -21.26 3.20 10.61
CA ARG A 230 -21.37 2.99 12.08
C ARG A 230 -20.00 2.94 12.74
N ARG A 231 -19.06 2.18 12.17
CA ARG A 231 -17.68 2.09 12.67
C ARG A 231 -16.98 3.44 12.71
N LEU A 232 -17.22 4.30 11.71
CA LEU A 232 -16.56 5.60 11.59
C LEU A 232 -17.18 6.70 12.49
N ARG A 233 -18.37 6.49 13.05
CA ARG A 233 -19.00 7.49 13.95
C ARG A 233 -18.21 7.74 15.24
N ASP A 234 -17.56 6.68 15.75
CA ASP A 234 -16.94 6.66 17.07
C ASP A 234 -15.41 6.79 17.04
N ILE A 235 -14.83 7.06 15.87
CA ILE A 235 -13.38 7.26 15.75
C ILE A 235 -12.98 8.69 16.14
N ASP A 236 -11.76 8.82 16.65
CA ASP A 236 -11.11 10.11 16.81
C ASP A 236 -10.67 10.65 15.44
N TRP A 237 -11.54 11.46 14.85
CA TRP A 237 -11.36 12.00 13.50
C TRP A 237 -10.13 12.90 13.39
N LYS A 238 -9.89 13.74 14.42
CA LYS A 238 -8.74 14.63 14.48
C LYS A 238 -7.44 13.84 14.44
N LYS A 239 -7.34 12.79 15.25
CA LYS A 239 -6.18 11.91 15.28
C LYS A 239 -5.98 11.19 13.95
N ALA A 240 -7.05 10.73 13.30
CA ALA A 240 -6.96 10.07 12.00
C ALA A 240 -6.47 11.02 10.89
N VAL A 241 -6.89 12.29 10.90
CA VAL A 241 -6.40 13.31 9.96
C VAL A 241 -4.92 13.61 10.20
N GLU A 242 -4.50 13.76 11.45
CA GLU A 242 -3.07 13.98 11.79
C GLU A 242 -2.18 12.78 11.41
N ASP A 243 -2.68 11.54 11.56
CA ASP A 243 -1.94 10.31 11.18
C ASP A 243 -1.64 10.25 9.67
N VAL A 244 -2.54 10.75 8.82
CA VAL A 244 -2.35 10.70 7.37
C VAL A 244 -1.63 11.93 6.81
N ARG A 245 -1.65 13.06 7.50
CA ARG A 245 -1.09 14.34 7.05
C ARG A 245 0.33 14.26 6.45
N PRO A 246 1.30 13.52 7.06
CA PRO A 246 2.67 13.43 6.51
C PRO A 246 2.77 12.74 5.16
N PHE A 247 1.70 12.09 4.70
CA PHE A 247 1.68 11.31 3.47
C PHE A 247 0.94 12.01 2.33
N ILE A 248 0.24 13.10 2.59
CA ILE A 248 -0.65 13.76 1.62
C ILE A 248 0.16 14.67 0.69
N GLU A 249 -0.05 14.52 -0.61
CA GLU A 249 0.61 15.39 -1.61
C GLU A 249 0.02 16.79 -1.64
N ARG A 250 -1.29 16.92 -1.44
CA ARG A 250 -2.02 18.18 -1.49
C ARG A 250 -2.72 18.42 -0.14
N PRO A 251 -2.24 19.33 0.69
CA PRO A 251 -2.86 19.62 1.98
C PRO A 251 -4.35 19.94 1.90
N SER A 252 -4.81 20.58 0.81
CA SER A 252 -6.23 20.87 0.55
C SER A 252 -7.13 19.63 0.51
N ASP A 253 -6.60 18.46 0.16
CA ASP A 253 -7.39 17.22 0.13
C ASP A 253 -7.86 16.83 1.54
N LEU A 254 -7.10 17.21 2.60
CA LEU A 254 -7.50 16.96 3.99
C LEU A 254 -8.67 17.84 4.44
N GLU A 255 -8.83 19.03 3.86
CA GLU A 255 -9.94 19.94 4.16
C GLU A 255 -11.27 19.31 3.72
N LEU A 256 -11.26 18.53 2.67
CA LEU A 256 -12.42 17.81 2.15
C LEU A 256 -12.68 16.49 2.89
N MET A 257 -11.66 15.90 3.54
CA MET A 257 -11.78 14.66 4.30
C MET A 257 -12.39 14.92 5.68
N THR A 258 -13.63 15.39 5.71
CA THR A 258 -14.39 15.58 6.96
C THR A 258 -15.25 14.35 7.27
N LYS A 259 -15.64 14.21 8.55
CA LYS A 259 -16.56 13.14 8.99
C LYS A 259 -17.87 13.20 8.22
N GLU A 260 -18.40 14.40 8.05
CA GLU A 260 -19.66 14.67 7.36
C GLU A 260 -19.59 14.23 5.89
N ASN A 261 -18.51 14.60 5.18
CA ASN A 261 -18.32 14.26 3.77
C ASN A 261 -18.19 12.75 3.58
N VAL A 262 -17.37 12.07 4.40
CA VAL A 262 -17.20 10.61 4.28
C VAL A 262 -18.51 9.88 4.59
N LEU A 263 -19.26 10.29 5.62
CA LEU A 263 -20.56 9.68 5.93
C LEU A 263 -21.60 9.95 4.84
N LYS A 264 -21.58 11.13 4.20
CA LYS A 264 -22.43 11.46 3.05
C LYS A 264 -22.10 10.56 1.84
N LEU A 265 -20.83 10.36 1.53
CA LEU A 265 -20.39 9.47 0.46
C LEU A 265 -20.80 8.00 0.72
N LEU A 266 -20.65 7.52 1.95
CA LEU A 266 -21.12 6.18 2.32
C LEU A 266 -22.63 6.04 2.17
N LYS A 267 -23.39 7.08 2.58
CA LYS A 267 -24.86 7.08 2.42
C LYS A 267 -25.28 6.99 0.94
N SER A 268 -24.53 7.62 0.01
CA SER A 268 -24.82 7.55 -1.42
C SER A 268 -24.56 6.17 -2.05
N ARG A 269 -23.84 5.29 -1.35
CA ARG A 269 -23.60 3.89 -1.76
C ARG A 269 -24.57 2.90 -1.12
N SER A 270 -25.42 3.34 -0.18
CA SER A 270 -26.49 2.50 0.37
C SER A 270 -27.64 2.44 -0.62
N PRO A 271 -28.24 1.27 -0.86
CA PRO A 271 -29.48 1.16 -1.65
C PRO A 271 -30.55 2.06 -1.01
N GLN A 272 -31.31 2.75 -1.85
CA GLN A 272 -32.51 3.50 -1.42
C GLN A 272 -33.63 2.53 -1.07
#